data_55b8a77b27aefdbb991cab7a96b7e841
#
_entry.id   55b8a77b27aefdbb991cab7a96b7e841
#
_cell.length_a   1.000
_cell.length_b   1.000
_cell.length_c   1.000
_cell.angle_alpha   90.00
_cell.angle_beta   90.00
_cell.angle_gamma   90.00
#
_symmetry.space_group_name_H-M   'P 1'
#
loop_
_entity.id
_entity.type
_entity.pdbx_description
1 polymer ?
#
loop_
_entity_poly.entity_id
_entity_poly.type
_entity_poly.pdbx_seq_one_letter_code
_entity_poly.pdbx_strand_id
1 'polypeptide(L)'
;MRYALLIYASEQEWANQAEEESQAQFQEYMAFTKDIVDRGIYKSGEALQATATATTVRVRDGETLTTDGPFAETKEQLGGFYVVEAKDLDEAIEIAVRIPDVRRGSIEVRPVMEIDMPS
;
A
#
# COMPACT_ATOMS: atom_id res chain seq x y z
N MET A 1 -17.94 3.46 4.81
CA MET A 1 -17.05 4.21 3.90
C MET A 1 -15.83 3.37 3.58
N ARG A 2 -15.30 3.52 2.38
CA ARG A 2 -14.07 2.84 2.01
C ARG A 2 -12.87 3.75 2.25
N TYR A 3 -11.79 3.15 2.74
CA TYR A 3 -10.53 3.85 2.96
C TYR A 3 -9.41 3.09 2.28
N ALA A 4 -8.51 3.83 1.62
CA ALA A 4 -7.27 3.29 1.12
C ALA A 4 -6.21 3.38 2.22
N LEU A 5 -5.54 2.27 2.48
CA LEU A 5 -4.44 2.17 3.43
C LEU A 5 -3.18 1.96 2.61
N LEU A 6 -2.43 3.04 2.38
CA LEU A 6 -1.26 3.04 1.50
C LEU A 6 -0.02 2.76 2.33
N ILE A 7 0.73 1.73 1.96
CA ILE A 7 1.84 1.22 2.76
C ILE A 7 3.16 1.71 2.18
N TYR A 8 3.86 2.54 2.96
CA TYR A 8 5.17 3.08 2.58
C TYR A 8 6.23 2.51 3.51
N ALA A 9 7.34 2.06 2.93
CA ALA A 9 8.47 1.54 3.68
C ALA A 9 9.74 1.71 2.86
N SER A 10 10.90 1.66 3.52
CA SER A 10 12.18 1.74 2.83
C SER A 10 12.49 0.41 2.16
N GLU A 11 12.57 0.40 0.84
CA GLU A 11 12.96 -0.79 0.07
C GLU A 11 14.37 -1.25 0.44
N GLN A 12 15.25 -0.30 0.73
CA GLN A 12 16.62 -0.60 1.09
C GLN A 12 16.68 -1.36 2.43
N GLU A 13 15.92 -0.90 3.42
CA GLU A 13 15.84 -1.60 4.70
C GLU A 13 15.23 -2.97 4.54
N TRP A 14 14.21 -3.07 3.70
CA TRP A 14 13.54 -4.34 3.43
C TRP A 14 14.47 -5.33 2.74
N ALA A 15 15.28 -4.87 1.77
CA ALA A 15 16.24 -5.70 1.05
C ALA A 15 17.37 -6.18 1.98
N ASN A 16 17.70 -5.41 3.01
CA ASN A 16 18.75 -5.76 3.97
C ASN A 16 18.24 -6.60 5.15
N GLN A 17 16.95 -6.91 5.14
CA GLN A 17 16.31 -7.67 6.20
C GLN A 17 16.78 -9.12 6.17
N ALA A 18 16.98 -9.72 7.34
CA ALA A 18 17.30 -11.14 7.43
C ALA A 18 16.12 -11.97 6.92
N GLU A 19 16.41 -13.13 6.34
CA GLU A 19 15.39 -14.02 5.78
C GLU A 19 14.34 -14.40 6.83
N GLU A 20 14.78 -14.66 8.06
CA GLU A 20 13.86 -15.00 9.16
C GLU A 20 12.89 -13.87 9.46
N GLU A 21 13.37 -12.62 9.43
CA GLU A 21 12.52 -11.44 9.63
C GLU A 21 11.53 -11.27 8.49
N SER A 22 11.97 -11.51 7.25
CA SER A 22 11.11 -11.44 6.07
C SER A 22 10.00 -12.47 6.14
N GLN A 23 10.32 -13.68 6.56
CA GLN A 23 9.33 -14.74 6.71
C GLN A 23 8.32 -14.41 7.82
N ALA A 24 8.82 -13.92 8.95
CA ALA A 24 7.96 -13.52 10.06
C ALA A 24 7.02 -12.41 9.65
N GLN A 25 7.51 -11.41 8.92
CA GLN A 25 6.69 -10.30 8.43
C GLN A 25 5.64 -10.79 7.43
N PHE A 26 6.02 -11.70 6.55
CA PHE A 26 5.07 -12.30 5.62
C PHE A 26 3.93 -13.00 6.35
N GLN A 27 4.26 -13.76 7.41
CA GLN A 27 3.24 -14.42 8.22
C GLN A 27 2.33 -13.42 8.92
N GLU A 28 2.88 -12.30 9.41
CA GLU A 28 2.08 -11.23 10.00
C GLU A 28 1.11 -10.63 8.99
N TYR A 29 1.56 -10.40 7.76
CA TYR A 29 0.70 -9.90 6.68
C TYR A 29 -0.41 -10.89 6.33
N MET A 30 -0.08 -12.17 6.29
CA MET A 30 -1.08 -13.20 6.02
C MET A 30 -2.15 -13.23 7.12
N ALA A 31 -1.72 -13.13 8.39
CA ALA A 31 -2.65 -13.09 9.51
C ALA A 31 -3.53 -11.83 9.50
N PHE A 32 -2.94 -10.68 9.20
CA PHE A 32 -3.68 -9.43 9.09
C PHE A 32 -4.73 -9.53 7.97
N THR A 33 -4.32 -9.99 6.80
CA THR A 33 -5.23 -10.11 5.64
C THR A 33 -6.37 -11.07 5.95
N LYS A 34 -6.05 -12.22 6.56
CA LYS A 34 -7.08 -13.18 6.95
C LYS A 34 -8.09 -12.55 7.90
N ASP A 35 -7.61 -11.77 8.87
CA ASP A 35 -8.48 -11.12 9.85
C ASP A 35 -9.48 -10.17 9.17
N ILE A 36 -9.00 -9.29 8.29
CA ILE A 36 -9.89 -8.31 7.65
C ILE A 36 -10.84 -8.98 6.65
N VAL A 37 -10.40 -10.07 6.00
CA VAL A 37 -11.29 -10.86 5.15
C VAL A 37 -12.38 -11.53 5.98
N ASP A 38 -12.01 -12.17 7.08
CA ASP A 38 -12.96 -12.86 7.97
C ASP A 38 -13.97 -11.87 8.59
N ARG A 39 -13.53 -10.64 8.85
CA ARG A 39 -14.41 -9.59 9.37
C ARG A 39 -15.30 -8.96 8.29
N GLY A 40 -15.11 -9.34 7.03
CA GLY A 40 -15.92 -8.82 5.92
C GLY A 40 -15.61 -7.39 5.53
N ILE A 41 -14.50 -6.83 5.98
CA ILE A 41 -14.13 -5.43 5.69
C ILE A 41 -13.11 -5.28 4.56
N TYR A 42 -12.51 -6.36 4.11
CA TYR A 42 -11.56 -6.34 3.00
C TYR A 42 -12.29 -6.09 1.68
N LYS A 43 -11.85 -5.08 0.92
CA LYS A 43 -12.41 -4.78 -0.41
C LYS A 43 -11.43 -5.13 -1.51
N SER A 44 -10.17 -4.71 -1.38
CA SER A 44 -9.12 -5.03 -2.33
C SER A 44 -7.76 -4.79 -1.68
N GLY A 45 -6.71 -5.24 -2.34
CA GLY A 45 -5.35 -5.00 -1.89
C GLY A 45 -4.36 -5.66 -2.84
N GLU A 46 -3.20 -5.04 -2.98
CA GLU A 46 -2.14 -5.55 -3.83
C GLU A 46 -0.79 -5.19 -3.24
N ALA A 47 0.17 -6.11 -3.36
CA ALA A 47 1.57 -5.83 -3.10
C ALA A 47 2.23 -5.43 -4.42
N LEU A 48 3.11 -4.45 -4.38
CA LEU A 48 3.81 -3.95 -5.56
C LEU A 48 5.25 -4.44 -5.57
N GLN A 49 5.80 -4.66 -6.77
CA GLN A 49 7.21 -4.94 -6.91
C GLN A 49 8.03 -3.68 -6.61
N ALA A 50 9.34 -3.85 -6.48
CA ALA A 50 10.25 -2.75 -6.17
C ALA A 50 10.20 -1.65 -7.23
N THR A 51 10.50 -0.42 -6.81
CA THR A 51 10.44 0.76 -7.69
C THR A 51 11.39 0.65 -8.89
N ALA A 52 12.44 -0.18 -8.83
CA ALA A 52 13.31 -0.43 -9.98
C ALA A 52 12.56 -1.02 -11.18
N THR A 53 11.41 -1.67 -10.95
CA THR A 53 10.59 -2.22 -12.03
C THR A 53 9.56 -1.23 -12.56
N ALA A 54 9.45 -0.05 -11.95
CA ALA A 54 8.43 0.94 -12.31
C ALA A 54 8.78 1.63 -13.63
N THR A 55 7.73 2.10 -14.30
CA THR A 55 7.86 2.98 -15.47
C THR A 55 6.94 4.17 -15.26
N THR A 56 7.47 5.36 -15.42
CA THR A 56 6.69 6.59 -15.30
C THR A 56 6.35 7.10 -16.69
N VAL A 57 5.08 7.44 -16.92
CA VAL A 57 4.57 7.90 -18.21
C VAL A 57 4.05 9.33 -18.04
N ARG A 58 4.48 10.21 -18.95
CA ARG A 58 3.99 11.59 -19.03
C ARG A 58 3.64 11.92 -20.46
N VAL A 59 2.70 12.84 -20.64
CA VAL A 59 2.43 13.44 -21.95
C VAL A 59 2.72 14.93 -21.80
N ARG A 60 3.65 15.44 -22.62
CA ARG A 60 4.03 16.85 -22.63
C ARG A 60 4.09 17.30 -24.08
N ASP A 61 3.42 18.42 -24.37
CA ASP A 61 3.36 19.00 -25.74
C ASP A 61 2.93 17.98 -26.79
N GLY A 62 1.98 17.11 -26.42
CA GLY A 62 1.46 16.07 -27.31
C GLY A 62 2.33 14.84 -27.45
N GLU A 63 3.47 14.80 -26.75
CA GLU A 63 4.39 13.65 -26.82
C GLU A 63 4.27 12.78 -25.58
N THR A 64 4.28 11.47 -25.80
CA THR A 64 4.35 10.48 -24.73
C THR A 64 5.79 10.27 -24.31
N LEU A 65 6.07 10.50 -23.05
CA LEU A 65 7.40 10.34 -22.44
C LEU A 65 7.34 9.19 -21.44
N THR A 66 8.28 8.24 -21.57
CA THR A 66 8.39 7.15 -20.61
C THR A 66 9.77 7.20 -19.97
N THR A 67 9.81 6.98 -18.64
CA THR A 67 11.06 6.97 -17.89
C THR A 67 11.08 5.73 -17.01
N ASP A 68 12.19 5.02 -16.99
CA ASP A 68 12.37 3.90 -16.08
C ASP A 68 12.46 4.41 -14.64
N GLY A 69 11.77 3.73 -13.74
CA GLY A 69 11.77 4.09 -12.34
C GLY A 69 10.52 4.84 -11.91
N PRO A 70 10.42 5.15 -10.61
CA PRO A 70 9.27 5.86 -10.06
C PRO A 70 9.31 7.34 -10.45
N PHE A 71 8.15 8.01 -10.35
CA PHE A 71 8.05 9.43 -10.71
C PHE A 71 8.87 10.33 -9.78
N ALA A 72 9.21 9.86 -8.59
CA ALA A 72 9.99 10.61 -7.60
C ALA A 72 10.81 9.64 -6.75
N GLU A 73 12.00 10.07 -6.34
CA GLU A 73 12.82 9.32 -5.40
C GLU A 73 12.46 9.77 -3.99
N THR A 74 12.17 8.81 -3.11
CA THR A 74 11.72 9.07 -1.76
C THR A 74 12.45 8.13 -0.80
N LYS A 75 12.44 8.48 0.49
CA LYS A 75 13.02 7.63 1.53
C LYS A 75 12.23 6.36 1.76
N GLU A 76 10.91 6.48 1.69
CA GLU A 76 9.99 5.35 1.79
C GLU A 76 9.23 5.26 0.48
N GLN A 77 9.08 4.05 -0.03
CA GLN A 77 8.41 3.80 -1.29
C GLN A 77 7.08 3.12 -1.06
N LEU A 78 6.11 3.40 -1.92
CA LEU A 78 4.83 2.71 -1.87
C LEU A 78 5.05 1.24 -2.24
N GLY A 79 4.79 0.35 -1.29
CA GLY A 79 5.00 -1.08 -1.48
C GLY A 79 3.71 -1.88 -1.63
N GLY A 80 2.57 -1.26 -1.39
CA GLY A 80 1.29 -1.95 -1.50
C GLY A 80 0.17 -1.15 -0.88
N PHE A 81 -1.02 -1.70 -0.92
CA PHE A 81 -2.18 -1.04 -0.33
C PHE A 81 -3.27 -2.04 0.00
N TYR A 82 -4.15 -1.62 0.88
CA TYR A 82 -5.45 -2.26 1.12
C TYR A 82 -6.54 -1.23 0.94
N VAL A 83 -7.71 -1.67 0.49
CA VAL A 83 -8.93 -0.88 0.57
C VAL A 83 -9.86 -1.61 1.50
N VAL A 84 -10.31 -0.94 2.54
CA VAL A 84 -11.14 -1.54 3.59
C VAL A 84 -12.41 -0.72 3.81
N GLU A 85 -13.43 -1.40 4.34
CA GLU A 85 -14.64 -0.74 4.81
C GLU A 85 -14.47 -0.38 6.27
N ALA A 86 -14.74 0.86 6.62
CA ALA A 86 -14.73 1.33 8.01
C ALA A 86 -15.83 2.38 8.18
N LYS A 87 -16.36 2.49 9.39
CA LYS A 87 -17.45 3.43 9.65
C LYS A 87 -16.99 4.88 9.69
N ASP A 88 -15.74 5.11 10.09
CA ASP A 88 -15.16 6.44 10.22
C ASP A 88 -13.63 6.35 10.21
N LEU A 89 -12.97 7.52 10.26
CA LEU A 89 -11.51 7.59 10.25
C LEU A 89 -10.89 6.88 11.46
N ASP A 90 -11.49 7.00 12.63
CA ASP A 90 -10.94 6.36 13.83
C ASP A 90 -10.87 4.84 13.67
N GLU A 91 -11.91 4.23 13.11
CA GLU A 91 -11.90 2.80 12.84
C GLU A 91 -10.87 2.44 11.78
N ALA A 92 -10.72 3.26 10.74
CA ALA A 92 -9.71 3.04 9.70
C ALA A 92 -8.29 3.11 10.30
N ILE A 93 -8.05 4.01 11.23
CA ILE A 93 -6.76 4.11 11.93
C ILE A 93 -6.53 2.86 12.78
N GLU A 94 -7.53 2.35 13.47
CA GLU A 94 -7.41 1.11 14.25
C GLU A 94 -7.00 -0.07 13.37
N ILE A 95 -7.53 -0.13 12.15
CA ILE A 95 -7.16 -1.17 11.20
C ILE A 95 -5.72 -0.94 10.72
N ALA A 96 -5.38 0.30 10.40
CA ALA A 96 -4.06 0.65 9.86
C ALA A 96 -2.91 0.32 10.82
N VAL A 97 -3.10 0.54 12.13
CA VAL A 97 -2.04 0.27 13.12
C VAL A 97 -1.71 -1.21 13.24
N ARG A 98 -2.53 -2.09 12.68
CA ARG A 98 -2.30 -3.52 12.68
C ARG A 98 -1.52 -4.00 11.46
N ILE A 99 -1.29 -3.13 10.48
CA ILE A 99 -0.47 -3.47 9.32
C ILE A 99 0.99 -3.54 9.79
N PRO A 100 1.71 -4.65 9.49
CA PRO A 100 3.06 -4.86 10.02
C PRO A 100 4.06 -3.72 9.78
N ASP A 101 4.03 -3.09 8.60
CA ASP A 101 4.96 -2.02 8.27
C ASP A 101 4.70 -0.71 9.01
N VAL A 102 3.62 -0.61 9.79
CA VAL A 102 3.38 0.58 10.61
C VAL A 102 4.53 0.84 11.60
N ARG A 103 5.25 -0.21 11.97
CA ARG A 103 6.35 -0.12 12.95
C ARG A 103 7.66 0.40 12.35
N ARG A 104 7.82 0.32 11.02
CA ARG A 104 9.07 0.71 10.35
C ARG A 104 8.86 1.77 9.29
N GLY A 105 7.70 1.79 8.69
CA GLY A 105 7.33 2.74 7.65
C GLY A 105 6.14 3.55 8.06
N SER A 106 5.32 3.86 7.09
CA SER A 106 4.15 4.72 7.29
C SER A 106 2.95 4.14 6.56
N ILE A 107 1.80 4.27 7.18
CA ILE A 107 0.54 3.89 6.54
C ILE A 107 -0.27 5.17 6.34
N GLU A 108 -0.48 5.54 5.11
CA GLU A 108 -1.32 6.70 4.80
C GLU A 108 -2.77 6.24 4.68
N VAL A 109 -3.65 6.81 5.48
CA VAL A 109 -5.06 6.50 5.48
C VAL A 109 -5.79 7.59 4.69
N ARG A 110 -6.45 7.21 3.60
CA ARG A 110 -7.09 8.18 2.73
C ARG A 110 -8.49 7.70 2.35
N PRO A 111 -9.54 8.51 2.64
CA PRO A 111 -10.89 8.13 2.20
C PRO A 111 -10.95 7.98 0.70
N VAL A 112 -11.65 6.95 0.25
CA VAL A 112 -11.87 6.73 -1.18
C VAL A 112 -12.99 7.67 -1.63
N MET A 113 -12.75 8.39 -2.73
CA MET A 113 -13.79 9.20 -3.35
C MET A 113 -14.75 8.27 -4.08
N GLU A 114 -16.00 8.24 -3.62
CA GLU A 114 -17.03 7.43 -4.28
C GLU A 114 -17.55 8.19 -5.50
N ILE A 115 -17.28 7.63 -6.67
CA ILE A 115 -17.67 8.25 -7.94
C ILE A 115 -18.70 7.35 -8.60
N ASP A 116 -19.85 7.91 -8.94
CA ASP A 116 -20.88 7.19 -9.67
C ASP A 116 -20.39 6.98 -11.10
N MET A 117 -20.13 5.73 -11.45
CA MET A 117 -19.69 5.39 -12.79
C MET A 117 -20.91 5.00 -13.63
N PRO A 118 -21.04 5.53 -14.86
CA PRO A 118 -22.08 5.05 -15.75
C PRO A 118 -21.83 3.60 -16.11
N SER A 119 -22.89 2.80 -16.03
CA SER A 119 -22.81 1.36 -16.31
C SER A 119 -22.87 1.09 -17.80
#